data_af18401087a536d06f3935d6d94de027
#
_entry.id   af18401087a536d06f3935d6d94de027
#
_cell.length_a   1.000
_cell.length_b   1.000
_cell.length_c   1.000
_cell.angle_alpha   90.00
_cell.angle_beta   90.00
_cell.angle_gamma   90.00
#
_symmetry.space_group_name_H-M   'P 1'
#
loop_
_entity.id
_entity.type
_entity.pdbx_description
1 polymer ?
#
loop_
_entity_poly.entity_id
_entity_poly.type
_entity_poly.pdbx_seq_one_letter_code
_entity_poly.pdbx_strand_id
1 'polypeptide(L)'
;MLRMRVDHVVYAAEQDGARATADRLAAMLGAEAFDGGVHPRFGTRNVIIPLADERYVEVVEVLDHPASDNAPFGQVVRARSEAGGGWLGWVIEVDDLSAQEERLGRQAVAGNRHRPDGVELRWKQLGLKGLQADPQ
;
A
#
# COMPACT_ATOMS: atom_id res chain seq x y z
N MET A 1 -18.79 4.92 19.51
CA MET A 1 -18.86 4.12 18.29
C MET A 1 -17.47 4.08 17.63
N LEU A 2 -16.99 2.89 17.32
CA LEU A 2 -15.74 2.73 16.59
C LEU A 2 -15.92 3.18 15.16
N ARG A 3 -14.95 3.96 14.66
CA ARG A 3 -14.94 4.41 13.27
C ARG A 3 -14.13 3.47 12.42
N MET A 4 -14.63 3.25 11.21
CA MET A 4 -13.92 2.56 10.14
C MET A 4 -14.11 3.36 8.86
N ARG A 5 -13.04 3.57 8.12
CA ARG A 5 -13.12 4.25 6.82
C ARG A 5 -12.09 3.67 5.87
N VAL A 6 -12.39 3.71 4.59
CA VAL A 6 -11.35 3.42 3.59
C VAL A 6 -10.33 4.53 3.65
N ASP A 7 -9.07 4.17 3.89
CA ASP A 7 -7.95 5.09 3.88
C ASP A 7 -7.39 5.25 2.47
N HIS A 8 -7.10 4.13 1.83
CA HIS A 8 -6.60 4.13 0.47
C HIS A 8 -6.83 2.78 -0.22
N VAL A 9 -6.67 2.78 -1.53
CA VAL A 9 -6.66 1.57 -2.35
C VAL A 9 -5.27 1.39 -2.96
N VAL A 10 -4.86 0.14 -3.13
CA VAL A 10 -3.50 -0.21 -3.55
C VAL A 10 -3.53 -0.80 -4.95
N TYR A 11 -2.68 -0.26 -5.81
CA TYR A 11 -2.48 -0.73 -7.18
C TYR A 11 -1.01 -1.11 -7.37
N ALA A 12 -0.76 -2.35 -7.75
CA ALA A 12 0.60 -2.79 -8.06
C ALA A 12 1.02 -2.25 -9.42
N ALA A 13 2.22 -1.69 -9.48
CA ALA A 13 2.74 -1.09 -10.71
C ALA A 13 2.76 -2.07 -11.88
N GLU A 14 2.44 -1.55 -13.04
CA GLU A 14 2.64 -2.24 -14.32
C GLU A 14 4.13 -2.26 -14.68
N GLN A 15 4.48 -2.89 -15.79
CA GLN A 15 5.88 -3.18 -16.12
C GLN A 15 6.77 -1.94 -16.31
N ASP A 16 6.17 -0.80 -16.61
CA ASP A 16 6.91 0.47 -16.78
C ASP A 16 7.09 1.26 -15.48
N GLY A 17 6.69 0.68 -14.35
CA GLY A 17 6.97 1.22 -13.03
C GLY A 17 5.85 2.04 -12.42
N ALA A 18 6.03 2.38 -11.15
CA ALA A 18 5.00 3.06 -10.36
C ALA A 18 4.67 4.45 -10.88
N ARG A 19 5.68 5.21 -11.32
CA ARG A 19 5.45 6.58 -11.80
C ARG A 19 4.60 6.61 -13.08
N ALA A 20 4.98 5.83 -14.07
CA ALA A 20 4.24 5.77 -15.33
C ALA A 20 2.82 5.23 -15.12
N THR A 21 2.70 4.19 -14.32
CA THR A 21 1.39 3.62 -13.95
C THR A 21 0.52 4.66 -13.24
N ALA A 22 1.06 5.36 -12.26
CA ALA A 22 0.33 6.37 -11.50
C ALA A 22 -0.11 7.55 -12.39
N ASP A 23 0.74 8.00 -13.30
CA ASP A 23 0.40 9.09 -14.21
C ASP A 23 -0.79 8.70 -15.12
N ARG A 24 -0.85 7.46 -15.58
CA ARG A 24 -1.99 6.98 -16.38
C ARG A 24 -3.27 6.94 -15.56
N LEU A 25 -3.22 6.39 -14.35
CA LEU A 25 -4.39 6.34 -13.45
C LEU A 25 -4.85 7.74 -13.06
N ALA A 26 -3.93 8.63 -12.73
CA ALA A 26 -4.24 10.01 -12.36
C ALA A 26 -4.94 10.74 -13.51
N ALA A 27 -4.47 10.57 -14.74
CA ALA A 27 -5.10 11.15 -15.92
C ALA A 27 -6.54 10.68 -16.09
N MET A 28 -6.81 9.40 -15.85
CA MET A 28 -8.16 8.84 -15.93
C MET A 28 -9.08 9.39 -14.83
N LEU A 29 -8.51 9.70 -13.67
CA LEU A 29 -9.26 10.22 -12.52
C LEU A 29 -9.38 11.74 -12.49
N GLY A 30 -8.73 12.45 -13.40
CA GLY A 30 -8.65 13.90 -13.35
C GLY A 30 -7.87 14.41 -12.14
N ALA A 31 -6.85 13.68 -11.72
CA ALA A 31 -6.06 13.95 -10.52
C ALA A 31 -4.57 14.05 -10.88
N GLU A 32 -3.74 14.32 -9.88
CA GLU A 32 -2.29 14.38 -10.02
C GLU A 32 -1.62 13.33 -9.15
N ALA A 33 -0.46 12.85 -9.60
CA ALA A 33 0.34 11.86 -8.90
C ALA A 33 1.58 12.52 -8.28
N PHE A 34 1.94 12.08 -7.07
CA PHE A 34 3.08 12.60 -6.30
C PHE A 34 3.90 11.45 -5.72
N ASP A 35 5.20 11.62 -5.63
CA ASP A 35 6.05 10.63 -4.98
C ASP A 35 5.67 10.51 -3.50
N GLY A 36 5.42 9.29 -3.06
CA GLY A 36 5.00 9.00 -1.69
C GLY A 36 6.16 8.67 -0.76
N GLY A 37 7.07 7.84 -1.21
CA GLY A 37 8.25 7.46 -0.45
C GLY A 37 8.55 5.96 -0.48
N VAL A 38 9.50 5.57 0.35
CA VAL A 38 10.02 4.21 0.46
C VAL A 38 9.44 3.54 1.70
N HIS A 39 9.09 2.26 1.57
CA HIS A 39 8.70 1.39 2.68
C HIS A 39 9.86 0.42 2.98
N PRO A 40 10.78 0.76 3.88
CA PRO A 40 12.00 -0.03 4.06
C PRO A 40 11.74 -1.46 4.51
N ARG A 41 10.70 -1.68 5.31
CA ARG A 41 10.35 -3.01 5.84
C ARG A 41 9.86 -3.96 4.78
N PHE A 42 9.31 -3.44 3.68
CA PHE A 42 8.71 -4.24 2.62
C PHE A 42 9.56 -4.27 1.35
N GLY A 43 10.58 -3.43 1.27
CA GLY A 43 11.37 -3.26 0.05
C GLY A 43 10.56 -2.72 -1.11
N THR A 44 9.66 -1.80 -0.82
CA THR A 44 8.76 -1.17 -1.81
C THR A 44 8.86 0.34 -1.76
N ARG A 45 8.40 0.98 -2.83
CA ARG A 45 8.13 2.42 -2.85
C ARG A 45 6.80 2.69 -3.51
N ASN A 46 6.24 3.88 -3.28
CA ASN A 46 4.96 4.23 -3.84
C ASN A 46 4.91 5.60 -4.49
N VAL A 47 3.91 5.77 -5.33
CA VAL A 47 3.45 7.04 -5.88
C VAL A 47 1.99 7.19 -5.44
N ILE A 48 1.64 8.38 -4.97
CA ILE A 48 0.33 8.66 -4.37
C ILE A 48 -0.49 9.50 -5.32
N ILE A 49 -1.75 9.14 -5.50
CA ILE A 49 -2.74 9.94 -6.20
C ILE A 49 -3.77 10.38 -5.17
N PRO A 50 -3.66 11.61 -4.62
CA PRO A 50 -4.62 12.10 -3.64
C PRO A 50 -6.02 12.23 -4.22
N LEU A 51 -7.02 11.84 -3.42
CA LEU A 51 -8.44 11.97 -3.71
C LEU A 51 -9.09 12.87 -2.67
N ALA A 52 -10.41 13.01 -2.73
CA ALA A 52 -11.16 13.79 -1.74
C ALA A 52 -11.13 13.11 -0.36
N ASP A 53 -11.33 13.90 0.70
CA ASP A 53 -11.50 13.44 2.07
C ASP A 53 -10.28 12.65 2.61
N GLU A 54 -9.09 13.09 2.25
CA GLU A 54 -7.82 12.49 2.70
C GLU A 54 -7.63 11.04 2.25
N ARG A 55 -8.42 10.56 1.30
CA ARG A 55 -8.24 9.26 0.67
C ARG A 55 -7.27 9.36 -0.49
N TYR A 56 -6.70 8.23 -0.90
CA TYR A 56 -5.77 8.23 -2.02
C TYR A 56 -5.67 6.85 -2.68
N VAL A 57 -5.12 6.85 -3.89
CA VAL A 57 -4.66 5.63 -4.55
C VAL A 57 -3.16 5.53 -4.30
N GLU A 58 -2.71 4.39 -3.81
CA GLU A 58 -1.30 4.05 -3.69
C GLU A 58 -0.90 3.17 -4.87
N VAL A 59 0.01 3.66 -5.69
CA VAL A 59 0.64 2.83 -6.73
C VAL A 59 2.00 2.39 -6.19
N VAL A 60 2.19 1.10 -6.04
CA VAL A 60 3.34 0.53 -5.36
C VAL A 60 4.17 -0.35 -6.28
N GLU A 61 5.49 -0.25 -6.17
CA GLU A 61 6.43 -1.13 -6.86
C GLU A 61 7.46 -1.70 -5.89
N VAL A 62 8.00 -2.88 -6.23
CA VAL A 62 9.11 -3.46 -5.47
C VAL A 62 10.42 -2.81 -5.89
N LEU A 63 11.31 -2.67 -4.89
CA LEU A 63 12.69 -2.28 -5.11
C LEU A 63 13.56 -3.54 -5.27
N ASP A 64 14.71 -3.38 -5.92
CA ASP A 64 15.73 -4.42 -5.95
C ASP A 64 16.46 -4.43 -4.60
N HIS A 65 15.82 -5.03 -3.61
CA HIS A 65 16.29 -5.05 -2.22
C HIS A 65 15.82 -6.33 -1.52
N PRO A 66 16.65 -6.97 -0.69
CA PRO A 66 16.29 -8.22 0.01
C PRO A 66 14.98 -8.15 0.81
N ALA A 67 14.63 -6.98 1.34
CA ALA A 67 13.38 -6.81 2.09
C ALA A 67 12.15 -7.16 1.25
N SER A 68 12.16 -6.90 -0.06
CA SER A 68 11.03 -7.22 -0.94
C SER A 68 10.85 -8.73 -1.13
N ASP A 69 11.93 -9.49 -1.01
CA ASP A 69 11.88 -10.95 -1.14
C ASP A 69 11.39 -11.62 0.14
N ASN A 70 11.59 -10.99 1.28
CA ASN A 70 11.31 -11.56 2.60
C ASN A 70 10.00 -11.06 3.22
N ALA A 71 9.50 -9.90 2.80
CA ALA A 71 8.27 -9.33 3.35
C ALA A 71 7.04 -9.80 2.56
N PRO A 72 5.97 -10.26 3.23
CA PRO A 72 4.75 -10.69 2.55
C PRO A 72 4.17 -9.63 1.60
N PHE A 73 4.17 -8.37 1.99
CA PHE A 73 3.67 -7.30 1.15
C PHE A 73 4.52 -7.12 -0.11
N GLY A 74 5.85 -7.11 0.02
CA GLY A 74 6.75 -7.04 -1.14
C GLY A 74 6.54 -8.21 -2.10
N GLN A 75 6.37 -9.42 -1.58
CA GLN A 75 6.10 -10.62 -2.38
C GLN A 75 4.79 -10.50 -3.17
N VAL A 76 3.72 -10.00 -2.54
CA VAL A 76 2.42 -9.81 -3.18
C VAL A 76 2.50 -8.76 -4.29
N VAL A 77 3.15 -7.63 -4.03
CA VAL A 77 3.35 -6.57 -5.02
C VAL A 77 4.13 -7.11 -6.21
N ARG A 78 5.22 -7.83 -5.97
CA ARG A 78 6.03 -8.44 -7.04
C ARG A 78 5.19 -9.37 -7.91
N ALA A 79 4.47 -10.29 -7.30
CA ALA A 79 3.65 -11.26 -8.01
C ALA A 79 2.60 -10.57 -8.88
N ARG A 80 1.95 -9.55 -8.37
CA ARG A 80 0.94 -8.82 -9.12
C ARG A 80 1.54 -8.01 -10.26
N SER A 81 2.67 -7.34 -10.03
CA SER A 81 3.38 -6.58 -11.07
C SER A 81 3.88 -7.49 -12.19
N GLU A 82 4.41 -8.66 -11.88
CA GLU A 82 4.86 -9.63 -12.87
C GLU A 82 3.69 -10.19 -13.70
N ALA A 83 2.50 -10.24 -13.12
CA ALA A 83 1.27 -10.64 -13.81
C ALA A 83 0.65 -9.49 -14.64
N GLY A 84 1.30 -8.33 -14.72
CA GLY A 84 0.84 -7.20 -15.52
C GLY A 84 0.38 -5.99 -14.70
N GLY A 85 0.49 -6.04 -13.38
CA GLY A 85 0.00 -4.99 -12.50
C GLY A 85 -1.50 -5.07 -12.24
N GLY A 86 -2.03 -4.15 -11.46
CA GLY A 86 -3.46 -4.04 -11.20
C GLY A 86 -3.82 -3.86 -9.73
N TRP A 87 -5.11 -3.83 -9.45
CA TRP A 87 -5.62 -3.66 -8.10
C TRP A 87 -5.18 -4.80 -7.20
N LEU A 88 -4.67 -4.44 -6.03
CA LEU A 88 -4.14 -5.38 -5.05
C LEU A 88 -5.05 -5.51 -3.84
N GLY A 89 -5.64 -4.42 -3.41
CA GLY A 89 -6.51 -4.40 -2.24
C GLY A 89 -6.78 -2.99 -1.76
N TRP A 90 -7.39 -2.91 -0.61
CA TRP A 90 -7.71 -1.64 0.02
C TRP A 90 -7.33 -1.69 1.50
N VAL A 91 -7.09 -0.52 2.07
CA VAL A 91 -6.70 -0.36 3.46
C VAL A 91 -7.78 0.41 4.19
N ILE A 92 -8.21 -0.16 5.31
CA ILE A 92 -9.22 0.43 6.18
C ILE A 92 -8.52 1.00 7.40
N GLU A 93 -8.75 2.26 7.68
CA GLU A 93 -8.35 2.90 8.92
C GLU A 93 -9.39 2.61 10.00
N VAL A 94 -8.93 2.23 11.17
CA VAL A 94 -9.79 1.93 12.32
C VAL A 94 -9.32 2.71 13.54
N ASP A 95 -10.25 3.09 14.42
CA ASP A 95 -9.95 3.80 15.66
C ASP A 95 -9.28 2.89 16.69
N ASP A 96 -9.63 1.61 16.70
CA ASP A 96 -9.12 0.65 17.70
C ASP A 96 -8.62 -0.61 17.00
N LEU A 97 -7.31 -0.65 16.77
CA LEU A 97 -6.66 -1.80 16.13
C LEU A 97 -6.67 -3.03 17.05
N SER A 98 -6.60 -2.83 18.37
CA SER A 98 -6.63 -3.94 19.32
C SER A 98 -7.92 -4.76 19.23
N ALA A 99 -9.07 -4.10 19.05
CA ALA A 99 -10.34 -4.78 18.84
C ALA A 99 -10.32 -5.63 17.57
N GLN A 100 -9.65 -5.15 16.51
CA GLN A 100 -9.51 -5.91 15.26
C GLN A 100 -8.55 -7.09 15.41
N GLU A 101 -7.46 -6.92 16.15
CA GLU A 101 -6.54 -8.02 16.48
C GLU A 101 -7.27 -9.17 17.17
N GLU A 102 -8.09 -8.85 18.18
CA GLU A 102 -8.89 -9.84 18.91
C GLU A 102 -9.91 -10.52 17.99
N ARG A 103 -10.68 -9.74 17.24
CA ARG A 103 -11.72 -10.26 16.34
C ARG A 103 -11.16 -11.18 15.25
N LEU A 104 -9.99 -10.86 14.70
CA LEU A 104 -9.39 -11.61 13.60
C LEU A 104 -8.40 -12.67 14.07
N GLY A 105 -8.05 -12.70 15.37
CA GLY A 105 -7.06 -13.62 15.89
C GLY A 105 -5.66 -13.40 15.30
N ARG A 106 -5.33 -12.16 14.96
CA ARG A 106 -4.06 -11.77 14.33
C ARG A 106 -3.44 -10.62 15.10
N GLN A 107 -2.11 -10.56 15.08
CA GLN A 107 -1.38 -9.44 15.68
C GLN A 107 -1.00 -8.42 14.61
N ALA A 108 -1.13 -7.14 14.97
CA ALA A 108 -0.68 -6.05 14.13
C ALA A 108 0.86 -6.03 14.05
N VAL A 109 1.36 -5.64 12.90
CA VAL A 109 2.80 -5.46 12.66
C VAL A 109 3.08 -4.00 12.35
N ALA A 110 4.29 -3.56 12.69
CA ALA A 110 4.73 -2.20 12.40
C ALA A 110 4.97 -2.02 10.90
N GLY A 111 4.61 -0.84 10.41
CA GLY A 111 4.95 -0.39 9.07
C GLY A 111 5.50 1.02 9.14
N ASN A 112 6.26 1.41 8.12
CA ASN A 112 6.77 2.77 8.01
C ASN A 112 7.03 3.16 6.56
N ARG A 113 7.10 4.46 6.32
CA ARG A 113 7.43 5.03 5.03
C ARG A 113 8.29 6.28 5.23
N HIS A 114 9.34 6.39 4.43
CA HIS A 114 10.14 7.60 4.37
C HIS A 114 9.63 8.47 3.21
N ARG A 115 9.15 9.65 3.54
CA ARG A 115 8.71 10.64 2.56
C ARG A 115 9.94 11.27 1.88
N PRO A 116 9.77 11.82 0.66
CA PRO A 116 10.86 12.51 -0.03
C PRO A 116 11.45 13.69 0.75
N ASP A 117 10.67 14.32 1.64
CA ASP A 117 11.11 15.43 2.48
C ASP A 117 11.90 14.98 3.74
N GLY A 118 12.12 13.66 3.90
CA GLY A 118 12.85 13.09 5.02
C GLY A 118 12.00 12.75 6.23
N VAL A 119 10.71 13.08 6.23
CA VAL A 119 9.81 12.73 7.34
C VAL A 119 9.50 11.24 7.29
N GLU A 120 9.64 10.57 8.43
CA GLU A 120 9.25 9.16 8.59
C GLU A 120 7.83 9.07 9.15
N LEU A 121 6.96 8.35 8.45
CA LEU A 121 5.63 7.99 8.91
C LEU A 121 5.65 6.57 9.46
N ARG A 122 5.01 6.34 10.59
CA ARG A 122 4.92 5.04 11.26
C ARG A 122 3.47 4.70 11.58
N TRP A 123 3.15 3.41 11.48
CA TRP A 123 1.81 2.91 11.80
C TRP A 123 1.88 1.45 12.25
N LYS A 124 0.74 0.92 12.66
CA LYS A 124 0.55 -0.52 12.84
C LYS A 124 -0.52 -1.01 11.89
N GLN A 125 -0.38 -2.24 11.41
CA GLN A 125 -1.27 -2.83 10.41
C GLN A 125 -1.43 -4.32 10.62
N LEU A 126 -2.50 -4.89 10.10
CA LEU A 126 -2.71 -6.32 10.08
C LEU A 126 -3.40 -6.74 8.79
N GLY A 127 -3.32 -8.04 8.46
CA GLY A 127 -3.95 -8.59 7.26
C GLY A 127 -3.01 -8.79 6.07
N LEU A 128 -1.75 -8.35 6.14
CA LEU A 128 -0.82 -8.45 5.02
C LEU A 128 -0.52 -9.89 4.61
N LYS A 129 -0.41 -10.81 5.56
CA LYS A 129 -0.09 -12.21 5.29
C LYS A 129 -1.20 -12.94 4.54
N GLY A 130 -2.45 -12.51 4.72
CA GLY A 130 -3.61 -13.08 4.05
C GLY A 130 -3.91 -12.47 2.69
N LEU A 131 -3.20 -11.44 2.28
CA LEU A 131 -3.56 -10.61 1.13
C LEU A 131 -3.59 -11.40 -0.19
N GLN A 132 -2.76 -12.42 -0.36
CA GLN A 132 -2.77 -13.28 -1.55
C GLN A 132 -3.95 -14.25 -1.57
N ALA A 133 -4.37 -14.70 -0.41
CA ALA A 133 -5.40 -15.72 -0.25
C ALA A 133 -6.81 -15.13 -0.09
N ASP A 134 -6.90 -13.91 0.44
CA ASP A 134 -8.17 -13.27 0.70
C ASP A 134 -8.78 -12.74 -0.60
N PRO A 135 -10.07 -12.99 -0.88
CA PRO A 135 -10.75 -12.40 -2.03
C PRO A 135 -10.79 -10.88 -1.93
N GLN A 136 -10.65 -10.22 -3.08
CA GLN A 136 -10.74 -8.76 -3.19
C GLN A 136 -12.01 -8.33 -3.93
#